data_e1b9015fa5a89585fa85ed2d28c39dd9
#
_entry.id   e1b9015fa5a89585fa85ed2d28c39dd9
#
_cell.length_a   1.000
_cell.length_b   1.000
_cell.length_c   1.000
_cell.angle_alpha   90.00
_cell.angle_beta   90.00
_cell.angle_gamma   90.00
#
_symmetry.space_group_name_H-M   'P 1'
#
loop_
_entity.id
_entity.type
_entity.pdbx_description
1 polymer ?
#
loop_
_entity_poly.entity_id
_entity_poly.type
_entity_poly.pdbx_seq_one_letter_code
_entity_poly.pdbx_strand_id
1 'polypeptide(L)'
;EAEKSAGREIAIMIDTMGPEIRTGKFKDQKAFLVQGSEVIVTPDDLLGDERKFSVTYDYICTDLKPGDRILIDDGLIELMVTKIEKNDIYTNVITGGEISNNKGVNLPNKKLSLPSLIDKDIADLEFGIRHKLDYVAASFVRSGKDVLEIRKIIERENSDMDIIAKIENAEGVENIEEILVLADGVMVARGDLGVEIPPEEVPVVQKKIIKQANIIGKPVITATQMLDSMMRNPRPTRAEASDVANAILDGTDAIMLSGETAAGKYPLLSVVMMDRIAKKTEKEMGFFEKNENFIPLKNTIPDSIASAACRLSRNLEAKAIITSTTSGSTAKMVSKYRPQSRIIAATPSERVYKKLKLVWGVESVITSQNDGTDEMIRSAVNTSLMEGLISNGDLVIITAGVPVKVQGTTNLIKVEVVGKVIVSGSGLGEGTISGRVRLVRDPAAAGEIEAEDILVSYSTDKDYVPLMKNAKAFVTEMGGLTSHTAIAAYSM
;
A
#
# COMPACT_ATOMS: atom_id res chain seq x y z
N GLU A 1 -0.40 17.71 -15.44
CA GLU A 1 -1.77 18.10 -15.84
C GLU A 1 -2.84 17.41 -15.01
N ALA A 2 -2.75 16.08 -14.79
CA ALA A 2 -3.70 15.31 -13.96
C ALA A 2 -3.77 15.83 -12.52
N GLU A 3 -2.64 16.12 -11.87
CA GLU A 3 -2.60 16.70 -10.52
C GLU A 3 -3.32 18.05 -10.45
N LYS A 4 -3.06 18.93 -11.41
CA LYS A 4 -3.73 20.24 -11.48
C LYS A 4 -5.24 20.11 -11.69
N SER A 5 -5.65 19.15 -12.51
CA SER A 5 -7.07 18.89 -12.80
C SER A 5 -7.80 18.27 -11.60
N ALA A 6 -7.15 17.39 -10.85
CA ALA A 6 -7.72 16.69 -9.70
C ALA A 6 -7.60 17.49 -8.37
N GLY A 7 -6.78 18.54 -8.34
CA GLY A 7 -6.46 19.28 -7.11
C GLY A 7 -5.75 18.42 -6.06
N ARG A 8 -5.09 17.34 -6.49
CA ARG A 8 -4.39 16.38 -5.60
C ARG A 8 -3.04 16.03 -6.19
N GLU A 9 -2.03 15.96 -5.35
CA GLU A 9 -0.72 15.45 -5.73
C GLU A 9 -0.71 13.93 -5.81
N ILE A 10 0.05 13.40 -6.77
CA ILE A 10 0.18 11.99 -7.10
C ILE A 10 1.66 11.60 -6.99
N ALA A 11 1.96 10.45 -6.40
CA ALA A 11 3.29 9.86 -6.49
C ALA A 11 3.48 9.19 -7.85
N ILE A 12 4.68 9.32 -8.42
CA ILE A 12 5.02 8.74 -9.72
C ILE A 12 6.11 7.70 -9.55
N MET A 13 5.88 6.54 -10.15
CA MET A 13 6.80 5.41 -10.15
C MET A 13 7.27 5.14 -11.58
N ILE A 14 8.58 5.00 -11.78
CA ILE A 14 9.15 4.50 -13.04
C ILE A 14 9.37 3.00 -12.92
N ASP A 15 9.03 2.25 -13.97
CA ASP A 15 9.26 0.81 -14.05
C ASP A 15 10.48 0.55 -14.93
N THR A 16 11.46 -0.20 -14.44
CA THR A 16 12.62 -0.62 -15.24
C THR A 16 12.27 -1.85 -16.07
N MET A 17 12.93 -2.03 -17.20
CA MET A 17 12.73 -3.20 -18.04
C MET A 17 13.32 -4.46 -17.39
N GLY A 18 14.49 -4.33 -16.78
CA GLY A 18 15.25 -5.44 -16.24
C GLY A 18 15.93 -6.31 -17.30
N PRO A 19 16.76 -7.28 -16.87
CA PRO A 19 17.52 -8.14 -17.77
C PRO A 19 16.67 -9.30 -18.31
N GLU A 20 15.75 -8.99 -19.22
CA GLU A 20 14.89 -9.98 -19.86
C GLU A 20 15.63 -10.78 -20.96
N ILE A 21 15.33 -12.06 -21.04
CA ILE A 21 15.70 -12.90 -22.19
C ILE A 21 14.57 -12.86 -23.20
N ARG A 22 14.88 -12.63 -24.46
CA ARG A 22 13.89 -12.56 -25.53
C ARG A 22 14.30 -13.41 -26.72
N THR A 23 13.31 -13.86 -27.50
CA THR A 23 13.57 -14.45 -28.83
C THR A 23 14.14 -13.41 -29.77
N GLY A 24 15.01 -13.83 -30.67
CA GLY A 24 15.47 -13.01 -31.79
C GLY A 24 14.40 -12.76 -32.85
N LYS A 25 14.84 -12.36 -34.04
CA LYS A 25 13.95 -12.09 -35.17
C LYS A 25 13.72 -13.35 -36.01
N PHE A 26 12.52 -13.51 -36.52
CA PHE A 26 12.13 -14.60 -37.42
C PHE A 26 12.07 -14.12 -38.90
N LYS A 27 12.33 -15.03 -39.84
CA LYS A 27 12.34 -14.75 -41.30
C LYS A 27 11.03 -14.11 -41.77
N ASP A 28 9.89 -14.67 -41.31
CA ASP A 28 8.54 -14.19 -41.67
C ASP A 28 7.84 -13.50 -40.48
N GLN A 29 8.63 -12.88 -39.58
CA GLN A 29 8.21 -12.26 -38.31
C GLN A 29 7.64 -13.24 -37.30
N LYS A 30 7.33 -14.46 -37.67
CA LYS A 30 6.79 -15.54 -36.87
C LYS A 30 7.11 -16.92 -37.45
N ALA A 31 7.02 -17.94 -36.64
CA ALA A 31 7.06 -19.35 -37.02
C ALA A 31 6.05 -20.13 -36.22
N PHE A 32 5.77 -21.38 -36.59
CA PHE A 32 4.87 -22.26 -35.83
C PHE A 32 5.63 -23.49 -35.36
N LEU A 33 5.74 -23.68 -34.07
CA LEU A 33 6.40 -24.84 -33.46
C LEU A 33 5.37 -25.95 -33.27
N VAL A 34 5.61 -27.10 -33.89
CA VAL A 34 4.70 -28.25 -33.80
C VAL A 34 5.06 -29.10 -32.58
N GLN A 35 4.07 -29.44 -31.77
CA GLN A 35 4.25 -30.32 -30.62
C GLN A 35 4.94 -31.64 -31.00
N GLY A 36 5.94 -32.06 -30.25
CA GLY A 36 6.74 -33.27 -30.49
C GLY A 36 7.85 -33.11 -31.52
N SER A 37 7.99 -31.97 -32.18
CA SER A 37 9.13 -31.70 -33.08
C SER A 37 10.36 -31.29 -32.29
N GLU A 38 11.51 -31.43 -32.91
CA GLU A 38 12.78 -30.89 -32.43
C GLU A 38 13.00 -29.47 -32.93
N VAL A 39 13.43 -28.56 -32.04
CA VAL A 39 13.83 -27.21 -32.38
C VAL A 39 15.15 -26.86 -31.67
N ILE A 40 16.00 -26.08 -32.33
CA ILE A 40 17.29 -25.64 -31.80
C ILE A 40 17.18 -24.19 -31.31
N VAL A 41 17.57 -23.95 -30.06
CA VAL A 41 17.70 -22.60 -29.48
C VAL A 41 19.19 -22.26 -29.41
N THR A 42 19.57 -21.05 -29.80
CA THR A 42 20.97 -20.62 -29.83
C THR A 42 21.12 -19.15 -29.38
N PRO A 43 22.25 -18.77 -28.73
CA PRO A 43 22.58 -17.36 -28.51
C PRO A 43 23.10 -16.65 -29.77
N ASP A 44 23.51 -17.40 -30.81
CA ASP A 44 24.07 -16.83 -32.03
C ASP A 44 22.99 -16.06 -32.80
N ASP A 45 23.25 -14.79 -33.16
CA ASP A 45 22.29 -13.94 -33.88
C ASP A 45 22.01 -14.51 -35.28
N LEU A 46 20.74 -14.85 -35.51
CA LEU A 46 20.24 -15.35 -36.80
C LEU A 46 18.76 -15.04 -36.99
N LEU A 47 18.32 -15.08 -38.24
CA LEU A 47 16.88 -15.07 -38.58
C LEU A 47 16.31 -16.47 -38.33
N GLY A 48 15.43 -16.57 -37.30
CA GLY A 48 14.82 -17.82 -36.87
C GLY A 48 13.75 -18.36 -37.83
N ASP A 49 13.49 -19.65 -37.70
CA ASP A 49 12.40 -20.37 -38.34
C ASP A 49 11.87 -21.48 -37.40
N GLU A 50 11.05 -22.41 -37.93
CA GLU A 50 10.48 -23.53 -37.17
C GLU A 50 11.50 -24.58 -36.71
N ARG A 51 12.76 -24.52 -37.16
CA ARG A 51 13.83 -25.49 -36.83
C ARG A 51 14.89 -24.91 -35.90
N LYS A 52 15.19 -23.63 -36.03
CA LYS A 52 16.21 -22.95 -35.22
C LYS A 52 15.90 -21.49 -35.05
N PHE A 53 16.04 -20.97 -33.84
CA PHE A 53 15.89 -19.54 -33.55
C PHE A 53 16.87 -19.08 -32.48
N SER A 54 17.14 -17.78 -32.46
CA SER A 54 18.05 -17.15 -31.51
C SER A 54 17.31 -16.61 -30.29
N VAL A 55 18.08 -16.44 -29.19
CA VAL A 55 17.68 -15.75 -27.98
C VAL A 55 18.74 -14.73 -27.55
N THR A 56 18.35 -13.70 -26.81
CA THR A 56 19.21 -12.57 -26.41
C THR A 56 20.10 -12.85 -25.21
N TYR A 57 20.40 -14.11 -24.89
CA TYR A 57 21.15 -14.49 -23.69
C TYR A 57 22.34 -15.36 -24.00
N ASP A 58 23.56 -14.76 -23.93
CA ASP A 58 24.82 -15.38 -24.33
C ASP A 58 25.20 -16.59 -23.48
N TYR A 59 24.83 -16.62 -22.20
CA TYR A 59 25.20 -17.70 -21.28
C TYR A 59 24.16 -18.83 -21.22
N ILE A 60 23.17 -18.85 -22.09
CA ILE A 60 22.08 -19.83 -22.05
C ILE A 60 22.58 -21.27 -22.14
N CYS A 61 23.66 -21.52 -22.92
CA CYS A 61 24.26 -22.87 -23.08
C CYS A 61 25.02 -23.33 -21.83
N THR A 62 25.48 -22.40 -20.99
CA THR A 62 26.19 -22.71 -19.73
C THR A 62 25.27 -22.90 -18.56
N ASP A 63 24.13 -22.17 -18.55
CA ASP A 63 23.19 -22.15 -17.43
C ASP A 63 22.16 -23.28 -17.53
N LEU A 64 21.93 -23.84 -18.74
CA LEU A 64 21.03 -24.95 -18.97
C LEU A 64 21.73 -26.32 -19.03
N LYS A 65 20.95 -27.36 -18.78
CA LYS A 65 21.34 -28.76 -18.90
C LYS A 65 20.19 -29.61 -19.46
N PRO A 66 20.47 -30.82 -20.00
CA PRO A 66 19.41 -31.74 -20.41
C PRO A 66 18.37 -31.97 -19.29
N GLY A 67 17.09 -31.91 -19.65
CA GLY A 67 15.96 -32.01 -18.75
C GLY A 67 15.42 -30.65 -18.27
N ASP A 68 16.10 -29.54 -18.57
CA ASP A 68 15.59 -28.20 -18.23
C ASP A 68 14.48 -27.76 -19.20
N ARG A 69 13.63 -26.85 -18.71
CA ARG A 69 12.52 -26.28 -19.48
C ARG A 69 12.86 -24.87 -19.95
N ILE A 70 12.42 -24.54 -21.16
CA ILE A 70 12.43 -23.19 -21.71
C ILE A 70 10.97 -22.82 -21.97
N LEU A 71 10.48 -21.74 -21.37
CA LEU A 71 9.13 -21.22 -21.56
C LEU A 71 9.21 -19.97 -22.42
N ILE A 72 8.29 -19.82 -23.38
CA ILE A 72 8.26 -18.70 -24.30
C ILE A 72 6.85 -18.12 -24.35
N ASP A 73 6.76 -16.78 -24.48
CA ASP A 73 5.48 -16.02 -24.54
C ASP A 73 4.58 -16.34 -23.34
N ASP A 74 5.05 -16.00 -22.14
CA ASP A 74 4.36 -16.23 -20.87
C ASP A 74 3.98 -17.71 -20.62
N GLY A 75 4.81 -18.62 -21.14
CA GLY A 75 4.61 -20.07 -20.97
C GLY A 75 3.61 -20.69 -21.95
N LEU A 76 3.13 -19.97 -22.95
CA LEU A 76 2.27 -20.52 -24.01
C LEU A 76 3.00 -21.58 -24.86
N ILE A 77 4.32 -21.48 -24.98
CA ILE A 77 5.18 -22.47 -25.64
C ILE A 77 6.14 -23.01 -24.60
N GLU A 78 6.28 -24.36 -24.60
CA GLU A 78 7.18 -25.06 -23.72
C GLU A 78 8.12 -25.95 -24.49
N LEU A 79 9.41 -25.81 -24.24
CA LEU A 79 10.48 -26.64 -24.80
C LEU A 79 11.22 -27.38 -23.67
N MET A 80 11.62 -28.63 -23.93
CA MET A 80 12.44 -29.45 -23.05
C MET A 80 13.82 -29.64 -23.65
N VAL A 81 14.86 -29.23 -22.94
CA VAL A 81 16.26 -29.42 -23.37
C VAL A 81 16.61 -30.90 -23.41
N THR A 82 17.09 -31.38 -24.55
CA THR A 82 17.53 -32.78 -24.75
C THR A 82 19.02 -32.92 -24.70
N LYS A 83 19.75 -32.00 -25.35
CA LYS A 83 21.21 -31.93 -25.34
C LYS A 83 21.71 -30.53 -25.65
N ILE A 84 22.97 -30.27 -25.32
CA ILE A 84 23.63 -29.00 -25.64
C ILE A 84 24.96 -29.36 -26.35
N GLU A 85 25.17 -28.78 -27.55
CA GLU A 85 26.38 -28.95 -28.32
C GLU A 85 26.92 -27.59 -28.80
N LYS A 86 28.07 -27.17 -28.30
CA LYS A 86 28.64 -25.84 -28.57
C LYS A 86 27.65 -24.74 -28.17
N ASN A 87 27.18 -23.93 -29.15
CA ASN A 87 26.19 -22.85 -28.96
C ASN A 87 24.76 -23.29 -29.30
N ASP A 88 24.50 -24.58 -29.54
CA ASP A 88 23.21 -25.09 -29.92
C ASP A 88 22.57 -25.91 -28.80
N ILE A 89 21.37 -25.54 -28.41
CA ILE A 89 20.52 -26.21 -27.42
C ILE A 89 19.45 -26.95 -28.21
N TYR A 90 19.52 -28.26 -28.26
CA TYR A 90 18.48 -29.10 -28.87
C TYR A 90 17.36 -29.31 -27.87
N THR A 91 16.15 -29.07 -28.34
CA THR A 91 14.96 -29.18 -27.50
C THR A 91 13.83 -29.94 -28.18
N ASN A 92 12.99 -30.58 -27.40
CA ASN A 92 11.73 -31.13 -27.87
C ASN A 92 10.60 -30.13 -27.52
N VAL A 93 9.71 -29.84 -28.46
CA VAL A 93 8.52 -29.02 -28.26
C VAL A 93 7.51 -29.80 -27.43
N ILE A 94 7.29 -29.42 -26.17
CA ILE A 94 6.31 -30.04 -25.27
C ILE A 94 4.93 -29.43 -25.55
N THR A 95 4.85 -28.08 -25.56
CA THR A 95 3.66 -27.33 -25.96
C THR A 95 4.02 -26.46 -27.13
N GLY A 96 3.38 -26.70 -28.29
CA GLY A 96 3.61 -25.97 -29.52
C GLY A 96 2.69 -24.77 -29.69
N GLY A 97 3.03 -23.89 -30.64
CA GLY A 97 2.28 -22.68 -30.90
C GLY A 97 2.97 -21.73 -31.88
N GLU A 98 2.34 -20.57 -32.13
CA GLU A 98 2.94 -19.51 -32.91
C GLU A 98 3.96 -18.74 -32.07
N ILE A 99 5.22 -18.72 -32.53
CA ILE A 99 6.32 -17.94 -31.94
C ILE A 99 6.64 -16.74 -32.85
N SER A 100 6.95 -15.59 -32.25
CA SER A 100 7.26 -14.38 -33.03
C SER A 100 8.45 -13.61 -32.48
N ASN A 101 8.79 -12.49 -33.11
CA ASN A 101 9.92 -11.64 -32.72
C ASN A 101 9.80 -11.12 -31.30
N ASN A 102 10.92 -11.05 -30.60
CA ASN A 102 11.09 -10.38 -29.30
C ASN A 102 10.12 -10.88 -28.20
N LYS A 103 9.73 -12.15 -28.23
CA LYS A 103 8.92 -12.76 -27.18
C LYS A 103 9.76 -13.06 -25.94
N GLY A 104 9.20 -12.91 -24.76
CA GLY A 104 9.83 -13.26 -23.51
C GLY A 104 10.22 -14.74 -23.47
N VAL A 105 11.39 -15.02 -22.89
CA VAL A 105 11.91 -16.37 -22.67
C VAL A 105 12.25 -16.54 -21.18
N ASN A 106 11.61 -17.48 -20.53
CA ASN A 106 11.81 -17.79 -19.13
C ASN A 106 12.52 -19.14 -18.96
N LEU A 107 13.40 -19.21 -17.98
CA LEU A 107 14.17 -20.40 -17.65
C LEU A 107 13.86 -20.81 -16.19
N PRO A 108 12.74 -21.48 -15.93
CA PRO A 108 12.23 -21.73 -14.58
C PRO A 108 13.25 -22.46 -13.69
N ASN A 109 13.32 -22.05 -12.42
CA ASN A 109 14.19 -22.65 -11.40
C ASN A 109 15.70 -22.59 -11.75
N LYS A 110 16.13 -21.59 -12.51
CA LYS A 110 17.55 -21.38 -12.85
C LYS A 110 18.10 -20.11 -12.22
N LYS A 111 19.35 -20.23 -11.73
CA LYS A 111 20.16 -19.06 -11.36
C LYS A 111 20.87 -18.59 -12.62
N LEU A 112 20.47 -17.43 -13.11
CA LEU A 112 20.96 -16.89 -14.37
C LEU A 112 22.13 -15.94 -14.13
N SER A 113 23.13 -16.03 -15.04
CA SER A 113 24.30 -15.14 -15.05
C SER A 113 23.98 -13.77 -15.69
N LEU A 114 22.78 -13.24 -15.43
CA LEU A 114 22.33 -11.94 -15.92
C LEU A 114 22.84 -10.79 -15.04
N PRO A 115 23.15 -9.61 -15.60
CA PRO A 115 23.47 -8.43 -14.81
C PRO A 115 22.25 -8.01 -13.97
N SER A 116 22.48 -7.23 -12.91
CA SER A 116 21.37 -6.66 -12.11
C SER A 116 20.64 -5.53 -12.85
N LEU A 117 21.36 -4.79 -13.68
CA LEU A 117 20.88 -3.66 -14.47
C LEU A 117 21.47 -3.74 -15.88
N ILE A 118 20.65 -3.40 -16.86
CA ILE A 118 21.09 -3.16 -18.24
C ILE A 118 21.28 -1.65 -18.47
N ASP A 119 21.98 -1.28 -19.55
CA ASP A 119 22.23 0.15 -19.87
C ASP A 119 20.96 0.97 -19.97
N LYS A 120 19.88 0.38 -20.47
CA LYS A 120 18.57 1.02 -20.54
C LYS A 120 18.02 1.33 -19.16
N ASP A 121 18.14 0.41 -18.18
CA ASP A 121 17.67 0.62 -16.83
C ASP A 121 18.42 1.76 -16.15
N ILE A 122 19.73 1.86 -16.39
CA ILE A 122 20.56 2.96 -15.89
C ILE A 122 20.06 4.29 -16.45
N ALA A 123 19.81 4.36 -17.76
CA ALA A 123 19.29 5.55 -18.41
C ALA A 123 17.89 5.93 -17.90
N ASP A 124 17.01 4.96 -17.70
CA ASP A 124 15.67 5.15 -17.15
C ASP A 124 15.71 5.63 -15.68
N LEU A 125 16.62 5.10 -14.87
CA LEU A 125 16.86 5.57 -13.50
C LEU A 125 17.34 7.02 -13.48
N GLU A 126 18.34 7.37 -14.29
CA GLU A 126 18.84 8.74 -14.40
C GLU A 126 17.77 9.71 -14.91
N PHE A 127 16.91 9.27 -15.82
CA PHE A 127 15.73 10.02 -16.25
C PHE A 127 14.77 10.27 -15.09
N GLY A 128 14.40 9.21 -14.35
CA GLY A 128 13.51 9.30 -13.21
C GLY A 128 14.03 10.26 -12.13
N ILE A 129 15.32 10.20 -11.83
CA ILE A 129 16.00 11.07 -10.85
C ILE A 129 15.95 12.53 -11.31
N ARG A 130 16.30 12.81 -12.58
CA ARG A 130 16.24 14.18 -13.14
C ARG A 130 14.85 14.77 -13.09
N HIS A 131 13.82 13.94 -13.28
CA HIS A 131 12.41 14.37 -13.23
C HIS A 131 11.81 14.28 -11.82
N LYS A 132 12.61 13.99 -10.80
CA LYS A 132 12.19 13.92 -9.39
C LYS A 132 11.01 12.96 -9.16
N LEU A 133 11.05 11.81 -9.82
CA LEU A 133 10.06 10.76 -9.58
C LEU A 133 10.21 10.20 -8.17
N ASP A 134 9.12 9.70 -7.60
CA ASP A 134 9.07 9.29 -6.19
C ASP A 134 9.60 7.88 -5.97
N TYR A 135 9.39 6.99 -6.96
CA TYR A 135 9.71 5.57 -6.85
C TYR A 135 10.34 5.03 -8.14
N VAL A 136 11.14 3.97 -7.96
CA VAL A 136 11.48 3.04 -9.03
C VAL A 136 10.95 1.64 -8.68
N ALA A 137 10.20 1.03 -9.58
CA ALA A 137 9.87 -0.39 -9.56
C ALA A 137 10.98 -1.13 -10.31
N ALA A 138 11.79 -1.88 -9.56
CA ALA A 138 12.95 -2.59 -10.08
C ALA A 138 12.54 -4.00 -10.52
N SER A 139 12.61 -4.28 -11.83
CA SER A 139 12.22 -5.56 -12.41
C SER A 139 13.28 -6.64 -12.17
N PHE A 140 12.84 -7.86 -12.06
CA PHE A 140 13.65 -9.09 -11.93
C PHE A 140 14.68 -9.06 -10.79
N VAL A 141 14.33 -8.46 -9.64
CA VAL A 141 15.18 -8.50 -8.45
C VAL A 141 15.29 -9.92 -7.93
N ARG A 142 16.53 -10.42 -7.80
CA ARG A 142 16.87 -11.78 -7.36
C ARG A 142 17.48 -11.81 -5.98
N SER A 143 18.13 -10.71 -5.56
CA SER A 143 18.89 -10.65 -4.31
C SER A 143 18.99 -9.23 -3.76
N GLY A 144 19.45 -9.12 -2.51
CA GLY A 144 19.78 -7.83 -1.93
C GLY A 144 20.87 -7.07 -2.67
N LYS A 145 21.78 -7.79 -3.36
CA LYS A 145 22.83 -7.18 -4.18
C LYS A 145 22.24 -6.35 -5.33
N ASP A 146 21.18 -6.86 -5.99
CA ASP A 146 20.53 -6.14 -7.10
C ASP A 146 19.95 -4.82 -6.60
N VAL A 147 19.30 -4.82 -5.42
CA VAL A 147 18.78 -3.60 -4.77
C VAL A 147 19.91 -2.62 -4.46
N LEU A 148 21.05 -3.10 -3.95
CA LEU A 148 22.20 -2.23 -3.63
C LEU A 148 22.81 -1.58 -4.87
N GLU A 149 22.82 -2.24 -6.03
CA GLU A 149 23.33 -1.64 -7.27
C GLU A 149 22.44 -0.46 -7.71
N ILE A 150 21.12 -0.59 -7.61
CA ILE A 150 20.20 0.51 -7.86
C ILE A 150 20.40 1.63 -6.83
N ARG A 151 20.51 1.29 -5.55
CA ARG A 151 20.74 2.25 -4.46
C ARG A 151 21.99 3.10 -4.67
N LYS A 152 23.10 2.50 -5.14
CA LYS A 152 24.34 3.23 -5.47
C LYS A 152 24.12 4.30 -6.54
N ILE A 153 23.29 4.04 -7.55
CA ILE A 153 22.99 5.04 -8.59
C ILE A 153 22.18 6.18 -7.98
N ILE A 154 21.14 5.86 -7.20
CA ILE A 154 20.29 6.84 -6.53
C ILE A 154 21.12 7.76 -5.59
N GLU A 155 22.01 7.16 -4.80
CA GLU A 155 22.88 7.90 -3.86
C GLU A 155 23.93 8.75 -4.60
N ARG A 156 24.53 8.22 -5.67
CA ARG A 156 25.48 8.98 -6.51
C ARG A 156 24.89 10.26 -7.05
N GLU A 157 23.62 10.22 -7.42
CA GLU A 157 22.88 11.37 -7.95
C GLU A 157 22.22 12.23 -6.84
N ASN A 158 22.53 11.99 -5.55
CA ASN A 158 21.94 12.67 -4.39
C ASN A 158 20.40 12.66 -4.42
N SER A 159 19.80 11.58 -4.92
CA SER A 159 18.35 11.37 -4.95
C SER A 159 17.92 10.58 -3.72
N ASP A 160 16.67 10.78 -3.33
CA ASP A 160 16.00 10.01 -2.27
C ASP A 160 14.83 9.18 -2.83
N MET A 161 14.87 8.84 -4.13
CA MET A 161 13.90 7.94 -4.78
C MET A 161 13.83 6.60 -4.04
N ASP A 162 12.61 6.12 -3.73
CA ASP A 162 12.41 4.83 -3.06
C ASP A 162 12.41 3.68 -4.07
N ILE A 163 12.94 2.53 -3.64
CA ILE A 163 13.04 1.31 -4.46
C ILE A 163 11.92 0.34 -4.07
N ILE A 164 11.08 -0.01 -5.04
CA ILE A 164 10.10 -1.10 -4.95
C ILE A 164 10.66 -2.28 -5.72
N ALA A 165 11.11 -3.31 -5.00
CA ALA A 165 11.65 -4.52 -5.63
C ALA A 165 10.52 -5.39 -6.16
N LYS A 166 10.52 -5.70 -7.46
CA LYS A 166 9.55 -6.60 -8.09
C LYS A 166 10.01 -8.04 -7.91
N ILE A 167 9.17 -8.85 -7.27
CA ILE A 167 9.43 -10.28 -7.05
C ILE A 167 8.73 -11.04 -8.16
N GLU A 168 9.54 -11.49 -9.13
CA GLU A 168 9.12 -12.03 -10.42
C GLU A 168 9.71 -13.42 -10.71
N ASN A 169 10.58 -13.94 -9.83
CA ASN A 169 11.30 -15.19 -10.05
C ASN A 169 11.51 -15.96 -8.73
N ALA A 170 11.84 -17.23 -8.85
CA ALA A 170 12.05 -18.13 -7.72
C ALA A 170 13.19 -17.67 -6.80
N GLU A 171 14.29 -17.16 -7.35
CA GLU A 171 15.44 -16.68 -6.56
C GLU A 171 15.08 -15.47 -5.70
N GLY A 172 14.27 -14.53 -6.23
CA GLY A 172 13.74 -13.39 -5.46
C GLY A 172 12.81 -13.82 -4.33
N VAL A 173 12.03 -14.90 -4.51
CA VAL A 173 11.22 -15.51 -3.45
C VAL A 173 12.08 -16.13 -2.36
N GLU A 174 13.15 -16.85 -2.73
CA GLU A 174 14.10 -17.44 -1.78
C GLU A 174 14.80 -16.35 -0.94
N ASN A 175 15.23 -15.25 -1.59
CA ASN A 175 16.00 -14.17 -0.99
C ASN A 175 15.13 -13.00 -0.47
N ILE A 176 13.84 -13.19 -0.31
CA ILE A 176 12.89 -12.11 0.03
C ILE A 176 13.25 -11.36 1.32
N GLU A 177 13.83 -12.03 2.30
CA GLU A 177 14.19 -11.40 3.58
C GLU A 177 15.29 -10.36 3.41
N GLU A 178 16.36 -10.67 2.67
CA GLU A 178 17.43 -9.70 2.41
C GLU A 178 16.98 -8.57 1.47
N ILE A 179 16.14 -8.88 0.47
CA ILE A 179 15.54 -7.88 -0.42
C ILE A 179 14.70 -6.90 0.40
N LEU A 180 13.85 -7.41 1.28
CA LEU A 180 13.03 -6.60 2.15
C LEU A 180 13.81 -5.73 3.13
N VAL A 181 15.01 -6.11 3.53
CA VAL A 181 15.89 -5.25 4.37
C VAL A 181 16.34 -4.03 3.59
N LEU A 182 16.71 -4.18 2.32
CA LEU A 182 17.39 -3.17 1.51
C LEU A 182 16.45 -2.32 0.64
N ALA A 183 15.36 -2.89 0.13
CA ALA A 183 14.34 -2.17 -0.63
C ALA A 183 13.43 -1.33 0.28
N ASP A 184 12.76 -0.32 -0.25
CA ASP A 184 11.81 0.53 0.49
C ASP A 184 10.38 -0.04 0.49
N GLY A 185 10.11 -0.97 -0.44
CA GLY A 185 8.91 -1.77 -0.54
C GLY A 185 9.09 -2.89 -1.56
N VAL A 186 8.07 -3.71 -1.74
CA VAL A 186 8.09 -4.80 -2.72
C VAL A 186 6.81 -4.83 -3.56
N MET A 187 6.90 -5.42 -4.74
CA MET A 187 5.76 -5.71 -5.61
C MET A 187 5.73 -7.21 -5.91
N VAL A 188 4.60 -7.84 -5.66
CA VAL A 188 4.32 -9.21 -6.10
C VAL A 188 3.80 -9.13 -7.54
N ALA A 189 4.68 -9.34 -8.52
CA ALA A 189 4.36 -9.27 -9.94
C ALA A 189 3.97 -10.67 -10.43
N ARG A 190 2.68 -10.99 -10.26
CA ARG A 190 2.15 -12.35 -10.40
C ARG A 190 2.17 -12.90 -11.82
N GLY A 191 2.21 -12.03 -12.83
CA GLY A 191 2.32 -12.42 -14.24
C GLY A 191 3.62 -13.19 -14.48
N ASP A 192 4.75 -12.50 -14.28
CA ASP A 192 6.09 -13.06 -14.49
C ASP A 192 6.40 -14.17 -13.48
N LEU A 193 6.02 -13.96 -12.21
CA LEU A 193 6.23 -14.96 -11.16
C LEU A 193 5.52 -16.28 -11.48
N GLY A 194 4.30 -16.24 -12.07
CA GLY A 194 3.54 -17.44 -12.42
C GLY A 194 4.08 -18.20 -13.63
N VAL A 195 5.03 -17.61 -14.37
CA VAL A 195 5.78 -18.30 -15.42
C VAL A 195 7.04 -18.97 -14.83
N GLU A 196 7.62 -18.35 -13.82
CA GLU A 196 8.87 -18.80 -13.18
C GLU A 196 8.68 -19.89 -12.10
N ILE A 197 7.51 -19.89 -11.41
CA ILE A 197 7.14 -20.91 -10.43
C ILE A 197 5.81 -21.58 -10.82
N PRO A 198 5.50 -22.79 -10.31
CA PRO A 198 4.21 -23.42 -10.54
C PRO A 198 3.02 -22.48 -10.20
N PRO A 199 2.02 -22.32 -11.09
CA PRO A 199 0.91 -21.39 -10.88
C PRO A 199 0.16 -21.59 -9.55
N GLU A 200 0.06 -22.82 -9.07
CA GLU A 200 -0.56 -23.18 -7.79
C GLU A 200 0.21 -22.68 -6.57
N GLU A 201 1.51 -22.35 -6.71
CA GLU A 201 2.33 -21.81 -5.65
C GLU A 201 2.20 -20.28 -5.52
N VAL A 202 1.83 -19.58 -6.60
CA VAL A 202 1.75 -18.12 -6.64
C VAL A 202 0.90 -17.54 -5.50
N PRO A 203 -0.32 -18.03 -5.21
CA PRO A 203 -1.12 -17.49 -4.10
C PRO A 203 -0.48 -17.70 -2.72
N VAL A 204 0.26 -18.79 -2.52
CA VAL A 204 0.96 -19.10 -1.27
C VAL A 204 2.15 -18.17 -1.10
N VAL A 205 2.93 -17.98 -2.15
CA VAL A 205 4.07 -17.06 -2.20
C VAL A 205 3.63 -15.62 -1.98
N GLN A 206 2.55 -15.18 -2.64
CA GLN A 206 1.94 -13.86 -2.41
C GLN A 206 1.67 -13.61 -0.92
N LYS A 207 0.96 -14.52 -0.26
CA LYS A 207 0.64 -14.42 1.17
C LYS A 207 1.90 -14.35 2.04
N LYS A 208 2.92 -15.13 1.71
CA LYS A 208 4.21 -15.14 2.43
C LYS A 208 4.93 -13.79 2.30
N ILE A 209 5.02 -13.25 1.09
CA ILE A 209 5.68 -11.95 0.83
C ILE A 209 4.94 -10.82 1.53
N ILE A 210 3.61 -10.73 1.38
CA ILE A 210 2.78 -9.72 2.03
C ILE A 210 2.98 -9.76 3.55
N LYS A 211 2.92 -10.95 4.14
CA LYS A 211 3.12 -11.12 5.59
C LYS A 211 4.50 -10.64 6.05
N GLN A 212 5.57 -11.00 5.33
CA GLN A 212 6.94 -10.60 5.67
C GLN A 212 7.12 -9.07 5.54
N ALA A 213 6.60 -8.47 4.47
CA ALA A 213 6.62 -7.01 4.27
C ALA A 213 5.88 -6.28 5.42
N ASN A 214 4.69 -6.75 5.78
CA ASN A 214 3.90 -6.18 6.88
C ASN A 214 4.62 -6.29 8.22
N ILE A 215 5.28 -7.42 8.54
CA ILE A 215 6.04 -7.59 9.79
C ILE A 215 7.11 -6.51 9.95
N ILE A 216 7.77 -6.12 8.87
CA ILE A 216 8.82 -5.09 8.93
C ILE A 216 8.32 -3.68 8.65
N GLY A 217 7.05 -3.52 8.28
CA GLY A 217 6.41 -2.22 8.03
C GLY A 217 6.81 -1.59 6.70
N LYS A 218 7.08 -2.41 5.67
CA LYS A 218 7.35 -1.96 4.31
C LYS A 218 6.14 -2.15 3.43
N PRO A 219 5.80 -1.18 2.56
CA PRO A 219 4.64 -1.31 1.69
C PRO A 219 4.82 -2.44 0.68
N VAL A 220 3.72 -3.12 0.39
CA VAL A 220 3.65 -4.17 -0.62
C VAL A 220 2.54 -3.89 -1.63
N ILE A 221 2.87 -4.05 -2.90
CA ILE A 221 1.94 -3.91 -4.02
C ILE A 221 1.62 -5.29 -4.56
N THR A 222 0.34 -5.63 -4.70
CA THR A 222 -0.08 -6.81 -5.45
C THR A 222 -0.45 -6.39 -6.86
N ALA A 223 0.25 -6.95 -7.86
CA ALA A 223 0.22 -6.49 -9.23
C ALA A 223 -0.14 -7.60 -10.23
N THR A 224 -0.54 -7.18 -11.41
CA THR A 224 -0.87 -7.95 -12.62
C THR A 224 -2.10 -8.85 -12.50
N GLN A 225 -2.84 -8.96 -13.61
CA GLN A 225 -4.02 -9.84 -13.76
C GLN A 225 -5.11 -9.64 -12.69
N MET A 226 -5.25 -8.41 -12.16
CA MET A 226 -6.25 -8.13 -11.12
C MET A 226 -7.67 -8.10 -11.68
N LEU A 227 -7.89 -7.36 -12.77
CA LEU A 227 -9.17 -7.21 -13.45
C LEU A 227 -8.98 -7.34 -14.98
N ASP A 228 -8.12 -8.26 -15.44
CA ASP A 228 -7.70 -8.41 -16.84
C ASP A 228 -8.87 -8.44 -17.83
N SER A 229 -9.95 -9.14 -17.50
CA SER A 229 -11.13 -9.20 -18.35
C SER A 229 -11.74 -7.83 -18.64
N MET A 230 -11.51 -6.83 -17.75
CA MET A 230 -11.97 -5.45 -17.94
C MET A 230 -11.18 -4.68 -19.00
N MET A 231 -10.11 -5.22 -19.52
CA MET A 231 -9.51 -4.70 -20.75
C MET A 231 -10.50 -4.75 -21.93
N ARG A 232 -11.38 -5.74 -21.93
CA ARG A 232 -12.33 -6.04 -23.02
C ARG A 232 -13.80 -5.90 -22.61
N ASN A 233 -14.13 -6.09 -21.33
CA ASN A 233 -15.48 -6.12 -20.80
C ASN A 233 -15.72 -5.03 -19.74
N PRO A 234 -16.94 -4.47 -19.61
CA PRO A 234 -17.23 -3.40 -18.66
C PRO A 234 -17.38 -3.90 -17.19
N ARG A 235 -17.28 -5.20 -16.96
CA ARG A 235 -17.35 -5.84 -15.64
C ARG A 235 -16.32 -6.95 -15.53
N PRO A 236 -15.75 -7.16 -14.34
CA PRO A 236 -14.83 -8.26 -14.09
C PRO A 236 -15.57 -9.59 -13.97
N THR A 237 -14.82 -10.66 -14.04
CA THR A 237 -15.28 -11.98 -13.63
C THR A 237 -15.45 -12.05 -12.10
N ARG A 238 -16.17 -13.08 -11.62
CA ARG A 238 -16.29 -13.32 -10.16
C ARG A 238 -14.95 -13.74 -9.55
N ALA A 239 -14.13 -14.47 -10.30
CA ALA A 239 -12.80 -14.88 -9.86
C ALA A 239 -11.87 -13.68 -9.64
N GLU A 240 -11.84 -12.72 -10.57
CA GLU A 240 -11.06 -11.49 -10.44
C GLU A 240 -11.52 -10.64 -9.25
N ALA A 241 -12.83 -10.47 -9.07
CA ALA A 241 -13.34 -9.74 -7.90
C ALA A 241 -12.95 -10.42 -6.58
N SER A 242 -12.93 -11.76 -6.55
CA SER A 242 -12.48 -12.55 -5.41
C SER A 242 -10.98 -12.43 -5.19
N ASP A 243 -10.18 -12.37 -6.25
CA ASP A 243 -8.73 -12.23 -6.20
C ASP A 243 -8.33 -10.87 -5.61
N VAL A 244 -8.93 -9.78 -6.10
CA VAL A 244 -8.74 -8.44 -5.52
C VAL A 244 -9.08 -8.42 -4.03
N ALA A 245 -10.23 -8.99 -3.65
CA ALA A 245 -10.64 -9.08 -2.25
C ALA A 245 -9.64 -9.89 -1.40
N ASN A 246 -9.13 -11.01 -1.93
CA ASN A 246 -8.14 -11.83 -1.23
C ASN A 246 -6.80 -11.09 -1.04
N ALA A 247 -6.30 -10.37 -2.05
CA ALA A 247 -5.08 -9.56 -1.91
C ALA A 247 -5.21 -8.53 -0.78
N ILE A 248 -6.38 -7.89 -0.67
CA ILE A 248 -6.67 -6.93 0.41
C ILE A 248 -6.69 -7.65 1.77
N LEU A 249 -7.37 -8.80 1.87
CA LEU A 249 -7.44 -9.60 3.10
C LEU A 249 -6.08 -10.18 3.52
N ASP A 250 -5.18 -10.40 2.56
CA ASP A 250 -3.81 -10.81 2.82
C ASP A 250 -2.99 -9.69 3.46
N GLY A 251 -3.47 -8.43 3.37
CA GLY A 251 -2.84 -7.25 3.97
C GLY A 251 -1.94 -6.46 3.01
N THR A 252 -2.17 -6.52 1.69
CA THR A 252 -1.45 -5.67 0.73
C THR A 252 -1.67 -4.18 1.02
N ASP A 253 -0.68 -3.33 0.76
CA ASP A 253 -0.81 -1.87 0.92
C ASP A 253 -1.49 -1.24 -0.30
N ALA A 254 -1.19 -1.75 -1.48
CA ALA A 254 -1.76 -1.28 -2.73
C ALA A 254 -2.05 -2.45 -3.69
N ILE A 255 -3.02 -2.23 -4.56
CA ILE A 255 -3.40 -3.12 -5.67
C ILE A 255 -3.20 -2.35 -6.98
N MET A 256 -2.62 -3.00 -7.99
CA MET A 256 -2.21 -2.35 -9.23
C MET A 256 -3.05 -2.83 -10.41
N LEU A 257 -3.51 -1.89 -11.22
CA LEU A 257 -4.01 -2.13 -12.59
C LEU A 257 -2.89 -1.88 -13.59
N SER A 258 -2.77 -2.72 -14.59
CA SER A 258 -1.76 -2.64 -15.66
C SER A 258 -2.44 -2.34 -17.01
N GLY A 259 -2.62 -3.36 -17.83
CA GLY A 259 -3.27 -3.25 -19.12
C GLY A 259 -4.68 -2.69 -19.07
N GLU A 260 -5.41 -2.92 -17.99
CA GLU A 260 -6.77 -2.44 -17.77
C GLU A 260 -6.88 -0.91 -17.88
N THR A 261 -5.84 -0.19 -17.43
CA THR A 261 -5.78 1.28 -17.50
C THR A 261 -4.89 1.80 -18.61
N ALA A 262 -3.86 1.04 -19.04
CA ALA A 262 -2.89 1.47 -20.05
C ALA A 262 -3.41 1.28 -21.47
N ALA A 263 -4.14 0.20 -21.77
CA ALA A 263 -4.59 -0.18 -23.10
C ALA A 263 -6.04 -0.69 -23.16
N GLY A 264 -6.69 -0.87 -22.03
CA GLY A 264 -8.04 -1.41 -21.94
C GLY A 264 -9.12 -0.46 -22.45
N LYS A 265 -10.27 -0.99 -22.84
CA LYS A 265 -11.45 -0.22 -23.28
C LYS A 265 -12.17 0.51 -22.13
N TYR A 266 -11.98 0.07 -20.90
CA TYR A 266 -12.75 0.54 -19.74
C TYR A 266 -11.88 1.01 -18.57
N PRO A 267 -10.89 1.91 -18.77
CA PRO A 267 -9.90 2.28 -17.75
C PRO A 267 -10.56 2.87 -16.50
N LEU A 268 -11.49 3.81 -16.65
CA LEU A 268 -12.20 4.44 -15.55
C LEU A 268 -13.05 3.43 -14.75
N LEU A 269 -13.77 2.55 -15.46
CA LEU A 269 -14.61 1.53 -14.81
C LEU A 269 -13.75 0.52 -14.03
N SER A 270 -12.55 0.20 -14.51
CA SER A 270 -11.60 -0.68 -13.82
C SER A 270 -11.16 -0.08 -12.50
N VAL A 271 -10.78 1.21 -12.47
CA VAL A 271 -10.43 1.92 -11.23
C VAL A 271 -11.60 1.99 -10.26
N VAL A 272 -12.80 2.35 -10.74
CA VAL A 272 -14.00 2.42 -9.92
C VAL A 272 -14.37 1.05 -9.34
N MET A 273 -14.22 -0.01 -10.14
CA MET A 273 -14.50 -1.38 -9.67
C MET A 273 -13.50 -1.82 -8.60
N MET A 274 -12.22 -1.56 -8.82
CA MET A 274 -11.14 -1.83 -7.85
C MET A 274 -11.43 -1.14 -6.50
N ASP A 275 -11.74 0.15 -6.52
CA ASP A 275 -12.11 0.94 -5.31
C ASP A 275 -13.34 0.37 -4.60
N ARG A 276 -14.38 -0.02 -5.35
CA ARG A 276 -15.60 -0.60 -4.78
C ARG A 276 -15.34 -1.94 -4.10
N ILE A 277 -14.52 -2.81 -4.70
CA ILE A 277 -14.15 -4.09 -4.11
C ILE A 277 -13.35 -3.84 -2.83
N ALA A 278 -12.36 -2.93 -2.87
CA ALA A 278 -11.55 -2.58 -1.70
C ALA A 278 -12.39 -2.10 -0.52
N LYS A 279 -13.24 -1.09 -0.74
CA LYS A 279 -14.13 -0.54 0.29
C LYS A 279 -15.09 -1.59 0.88
N LYS A 280 -15.63 -2.45 0.02
CA LYS A 280 -16.54 -3.51 0.48
C LYS A 280 -15.82 -4.56 1.31
N THR A 281 -14.62 -4.97 0.87
CA THR A 281 -13.80 -5.98 1.57
C THR A 281 -13.39 -5.49 2.96
N GLU A 282 -12.87 -4.27 3.05
CA GLU A 282 -12.45 -3.69 4.33
C GLU A 282 -13.62 -3.54 5.32
N LYS A 283 -14.81 -3.15 4.84
CA LYS A 283 -15.98 -2.93 5.69
C LYS A 283 -16.60 -4.22 6.22
N GLU A 284 -16.73 -5.26 5.40
CA GLU A 284 -17.64 -6.37 5.65
C GLU A 284 -16.95 -7.69 6.06
N MET A 285 -15.66 -7.83 5.83
CA MET A 285 -14.96 -9.11 6.00
C MET A 285 -14.16 -9.23 7.30
N GLY A 286 -14.44 -8.41 8.30
CA GLY A 286 -13.71 -8.44 9.57
C GLY A 286 -12.22 -8.14 9.40
N PHE A 287 -11.89 -7.27 8.43
CA PHE A 287 -10.53 -6.92 8.06
C PHE A 287 -9.71 -6.44 9.27
N PHE A 288 -10.30 -5.55 10.06
CA PHE A 288 -9.61 -4.97 11.23
C PHE A 288 -9.41 -5.98 12.36
N GLU A 289 -10.39 -6.83 12.62
CA GLU A 289 -10.33 -7.85 13.69
C GLU A 289 -9.29 -8.94 13.39
N LYS A 290 -9.16 -9.34 12.11
CA LYS A 290 -8.17 -10.34 11.70
C LYS A 290 -6.74 -9.83 11.78
N ASN A 291 -6.51 -8.58 11.41
CA ASN A 291 -5.15 -8.02 11.31
C ASN A 291 -4.55 -7.70 12.68
N GLU A 292 -5.36 -7.47 13.70
CA GLU A 292 -4.89 -7.07 15.02
C GLU A 292 -3.96 -8.08 15.72
N ASN A 293 -4.24 -9.35 15.55
CA ASN A 293 -3.48 -10.44 16.18
C ASN A 293 -2.45 -11.08 15.24
N PHE A 294 -2.35 -10.59 13.99
CA PHE A 294 -1.59 -11.27 12.94
C PHE A 294 -0.14 -10.82 12.84
N ILE A 295 0.18 -9.61 13.31
CA ILE A 295 1.53 -9.04 13.19
C ILE A 295 2.23 -9.11 14.53
N PRO A 296 3.31 -9.91 14.66
CA PRO A 296 4.09 -9.98 15.86
C PRO A 296 4.78 -8.65 16.15
N LEU A 297 4.80 -8.26 17.42
CA LEU A 297 5.58 -7.12 17.89
C LEU A 297 7.07 -7.39 17.69
N LYS A 298 7.77 -6.44 17.09
CA LYS A 298 9.23 -6.36 17.22
C LYS A 298 9.56 -5.71 18.54
N ASN A 299 10.62 -6.17 19.21
CA ASN A 299 11.10 -5.62 20.48
C ASN A 299 11.83 -4.28 20.25
N THR A 300 11.15 -3.32 19.61
CA THR A 300 11.66 -1.96 19.39
C THR A 300 10.69 -0.93 19.94
N ILE A 301 11.20 0.21 20.39
CA ILE A 301 10.37 1.29 20.94
C ILE A 301 9.37 1.79 19.89
N PRO A 302 9.76 2.12 18.64
CA PRO A 302 8.81 2.59 17.63
C PRO A 302 7.68 1.62 17.34
N ASP A 303 7.98 0.33 17.30
CA ASP A 303 6.98 -0.70 17.04
C ASP A 303 5.98 -0.85 18.18
N SER A 304 6.48 -0.84 19.43
CA SER A 304 5.65 -0.90 20.63
C SER A 304 4.74 0.32 20.76
N ILE A 305 5.25 1.51 20.44
CA ILE A 305 4.49 2.77 20.44
C ILE A 305 3.39 2.74 19.37
N ALA A 306 3.71 2.31 18.14
CA ALA A 306 2.73 2.20 17.06
C ALA A 306 1.60 1.21 17.40
N SER A 307 1.93 0.05 17.93
CA SER A 307 0.95 -0.94 18.40
C SER A 307 0.07 -0.36 19.51
N ALA A 308 0.68 0.28 20.51
CA ALA A 308 -0.04 0.90 21.63
C ALA A 308 -0.98 2.01 21.15
N ALA A 309 -0.56 2.85 20.19
CA ALA A 309 -1.38 3.89 19.59
C ALA A 309 -2.63 3.32 18.88
N CYS A 310 -2.47 2.24 18.12
CA CYS A 310 -3.59 1.56 17.48
C CYS A 310 -4.57 0.95 18.49
N ARG A 311 -4.06 0.34 19.57
CA ARG A 311 -4.91 -0.21 20.67
C ARG A 311 -5.65 0.90 21.41
N LEU A 312 -4.96 2.01 21.74
CA LEU A 312 -5.58 3.16 22.38
C LEU A 312 -6.67 3.77 21.48
N SER A 313 -6.41 3.92 20.17
CA SER A 313 -7.37 4.52 19.26
C SER A 313 -8.66 3.71 19.20
N ARG A 314 -8.56 2.38 19.22
CA ARG A 314 -9.73 1.50 19.25
C ARG A 314 -10.45 1.57 20.58
N ASN A 315 -9.74 1.43 21.72
CA ASN A 315 -10.35 1.40 23.05
C ASN A 315 -11.07 2.72 23.41
N LEU A 316 -10.59 3.84 22.85
CA LEU A 316 -11.14 5.18 23.06
C LEU A 316 -12.02 5.64 21.91
N GLU A 317 -12.24 4.79 20.89
CA GLU A 317 -12.98 5.13 19.66
C GLU A 317 -12.49 6.44 19.02
N ALA A 318 -11.15 6.62 19.05
CA ALA A 318 -10.53 7.83 18.54
C ALA A 318 -10.81 8.01 17.03
N LYS A 319 -11.11 9.22 16.63
CA LYS A 319 -11.42 9.58 15.24
C LYS A 319 -10.26 9.37 14.29
N ALA A 320 -9.04 9.66 14.76
CA ALA A 320 -7.82 9.53 13.98
C ALA A 320 -6.60 9.25 14.86
N ILE A 321 -5.57 8.66 14.23
CA ILE A 321 -4.21 8.61 14.73
C ILE A 321 -3.39 9.60 13.90
N ILE A 322 -2.92 10.67 14.51
CA ILE A 322 -2.08 11.69 13.87
C ILE A 322 -0.62 11.30 14.10
N THR A 323 0.12 11.07 13.03
CA THR A 323 1.55 10.74 13.09
C THR A 323 2.36 11.94 12.62
N SER A 324 3.13 12.56 13.51
CA SER A 324 4.08 13.59 13.09
C SER A 324 5.39 12.94 12.67
N THR A 325 5.78 13.15 11.41
CA THR A 325 6.89 12.42 10.81
C THR A 325 7.65 13.23 9.76
N THR A 326 8.97 13.15 9.78
CA THR A 326 9.85 13.77 8.77
C THR A 326 10.27 12.80 7.66
N SER A 327 10.23 11.49 7.93
CA SER A 327 10.64 10.44 6.99
C SER A 327 9.49 9.50 6.56
N GLY A 328 8.31 9.65 7.16
CA GLY A 328 7.19 8.72 6.96
C GLY A 328 7.25 7.45 7.80
N SER A 329 8.33 7.19 8.54
CA SER A 329 8.51 5.93 9.26
C SER A 329 7.45 5.70 10.32
N THR A 330 7.06 6.72 11.10
CA THR A 330 5.99 6.61 12.11
C THR A 330 4.66 6.22 11.48
N ALA A 331 4.30 6.84 10.35
CA ALA A 331 3.06 6.52 9.64
C ALA A 331 3.08 5.08 9.09
N LYS A 332 4.20 4.63 8.51
CA LYS A 332 4.39 3.24 8.05
C LYS A 332 4.25 2.25 9.20
N MET A 333 4.83 2.56 10.38
CA MET A 333 4.73 1.71 11.56
C MET A 333 3.30 1.61 12.11
N VAL A 334 2.53 2.70 12.12
CA VAL A 334 1.12 2.67 12.52
C VAL A 334 0.29 1.92 11.48
N SER A 335 0.51 2.20 10.19
CA SER A 335 -0.22 1.56 9.08
C SER A 335 -0.09 0.04 9.09
N LYS A 336 1.07 -0.52 9.45
CA LYS A 336 1.25 -1.98 9.49
C LYS A 336 0.27 -2.71 10.40
N TYR A 337 -0.23 -2.05 11.45
CA TYR A 337 -1.23 -2.60 12.38
C TYR A 337 -2.68 -2.44 11.91
N ARG A 338 -2.89 -1.85 10.71
CA ARG A 338 -4.21 -1.71 10.07
C ARG A 338 -5.30 -1.21 11.04
N PRO A 339 -5.12 -0.06 11.72
CA PRO A 339 -6.11 0.45 12.65
C PRO A 339 -7.41 0.81 11.93
N GLN A 340 -8.54 0.70 12.62
CA GLN A 340 -9.83 1.15 12.10
C GLN A 340 -9.90 2.68 11.99
N SER A 341 -9.23 3.37 12.92
CA SER A 341 -9.13 4.83 12.91
C SER A 341 -8.28 5.30 11.74
N ARG A 342 -8.66 6.42 11.12
CA ARG A 342 -7.91 7.09 10.07
C ARG A 342 -6.49 7.40 10.51
N ILE A 343 -5.50 7.19 9.66
CA ILE A 343 -4.10 7.57 9.92
C ILE A 343 -3.82 8.88 9.17
N ILE A 344 -3.51 9.94 9.90
CA ILE A 344 -3.13 11.23 9.33
C ILE A 344 -1.62 11.41 9.53
N ALA A 345 -0.87 11.49 8.43
CA ALA A 345 0.57 11.72 8.48
C ALA A 345 0.88 13.20 8.25
N ALA A 346 1.25 13.89 9.32
CA ALA A 346 1.65 15.28 9.28
C ALA A 346 3.16 15.39 9.05
N THR A 347 3.57 15.97 7.91
CA THR A 347 4.97 16.06 7.50
C THR A 347 5.29 17.42 6.87
N PRO A 348 6.49 17.99 7.12
CA PRO A 348 6.95 19.20 6.44
C PRO A 348 7.54 18.93 5.05
N SER A 349 7.67 17.65 4.65
CA SER A 349 8.30 17.25 3.40
C SER A 349 7.26 16.90 2.34
N GLU A 350 7.19 17.67 1.25
CA GLU A 350 6.34 17.39 0.08
C GLU A 350 6.63 16.01 -0.49
N ARG A 351 7.87 15.58 -0.47
CA ARG A 351 8.27 14.29 -0.96
C ARG A 351 7.74 13.14 -0.10
N VAL A 352 7.87 13.25 1.22
CA VAL A 352 7.30 12.26 2.16
C VAL A 352 5.78 12.23 2.03
N TYR A 353 5.15 13.40 1.87
CA TYR A 353 3.73 13.51 1.58
C TYR A 353 3.31 12.66 0.37
N LYS A 354 4.07 12.74 -0.76
CA LYS A 354 3.80 11.94 -1.97
C LYS A 354 4.07 10.45 -1.74
N LYS A 355 5.20 10.11 -1.14
CA LYS A 355 5.57 8.71 -0.86
C LYS A 355 4.58 7.98 0.05
N LEU A 356 3.96 8.68 0.99
CA LEU A 356 2.97 8.07 1.86
C LEU A 356 1.65 7.70 1.16
N LYS A 357 1.42 8.14 -0.09
CA LYS A 357 0.26 7.71 -0.90
C LYS A 357 0.28 6.21 -1.23
N LEU A 358 1.44 5.55 -1.17
CA LEU A 358 1.55 4.10 -1.36
C LEU A 358 1.27 3.30 -0.07
N VAL A 359 1.22 3.95 1.08
CA VAL A 359 1.08 3.29 2.38
C VAL A 359 -0.41 3.16 2.75
N TRP A 360 -0.82 1.96 3.10
CA TRP A 360 -2.22 1.65 3.41
C TRP A 360 -2.81 2.58 4.50
N GLY A 361 -4.00 3.11 4.21
CA GLY A 361 -4.81 3.87 5.16
C GLY A 361 -4.23 5.21 5.59
N VAL A 362 -3.12 5.68 4.98
CA VAL A 362 -2.47 6.94 5.34
C VAL A 362 -2.98 8.08 4.46
N GLU A 363 -3.52 9.11 5.11
CA GLU A 363 -3.76 10.42 4.52
C GLU A 363 -2.69 11.39 5.00
N SER A 364 -1.88 11.91 4.07
CA SER A 364 -0.80 12.84 4.39
C SER A 364 -1.26 14.31 4.31
N VAL A 365 -0.73 15.15 5.20
CA VAL A 365 -0.91 16.60 5.21
C VAL A 365 0.44 17.31 5.33
N ILE A 366 0.58 18.46 4.65
CA ILE A 366 1.80 19.27 4.71
C ILE A 366 1.70 20.24 5.90
N THR A 367 2.69 20.19 6.77
CA THR A 367 2.80 21.08 7.93
C THR A 367 4.03 21.97 7.81
N SER A 368 4.07 23.05 8.60
CA SER A 368 5.31 23.81 8.78
C SER A 368 6.37 22.98 9.50
N GLN A 369 7.62 23.26 9.23
CA GLN A 369 8.73 22.71 10.01
C GLN A 369 8.79 23.39 11.37
N ASN A 370 8.78 22.62 12.45
CA ASN A 370 8.81 23.10 13.82
C ASN A 370 10.02 22.52 14.56
N ASP A 371 10.58 23.27 15.50
CA ASP A 371 11.72 22.84 16.31
C ASP A 371 11.28 22.31 17.69
N GLY A 372 10.10 22.72 18.17
CA GLY A 372 9.53 22.29 19.43
C GLY A 372 8.49 21.18 19.31
N THR A 373 8.45 20.26 20.26
CA THR A 373 7.50 19.15 20.29
C THR A 373 6.04 19.64 20.36
N ASP A 374 5.76 20.62 21.21
CA ASP A 374 4.39 21.15 21.38
C ASP A 374 3.92 21.91 20.13
N GLU A 375 4.81 22.66 19.48
CA GLU A 375 4.51 23.36 18.23
C GLU A 375 4.24 22.37 17.09
N MET A 376 5.05 21.33 17.00
CA MET A 376 4.90 20.24 16.03
C MET A 376 3.53 19.55 16.19
N ILE A 377 3.15 19.19 17.42
CA ILE A 377 1.86 18.56 17.73
C ILE A 377 0.72 19.52 17.35
N ARG A 378 0.80 20.77 17.78
CA ARG A 378 -0.22 21.78 17.49
C ARG A 378 -0.37 22.02 15.99
N SER A 379 0.76 22.10 15.26
CA SER A 379 0.74 22.26 13.81
C SER A 379 0.07 21.06 13.13
N ALA A 380 0.38 19.83 13.55
CA ALA A 380 -0.21 18.62 13.01
C ALA A 380 -1.73 18.56 13.23
N VAL A 381 -2.21 18.88 14.43
CA VAL A 381 -3.63 18.92 14.76
C VAL A 381 -4.35 20.02 13.97
N ASN A 382 -3.81 21.25 13.97
CA ASN A 382 -4.44 22.39 13.29
C ASN A 382 -4.52 22.16 11.77
N THR A 383 -3.45 21.63 11.14
CA THR A 383 -3.48 21.33 9.70
C THR A 383 -4.52 20.25 9.40
N SER A 384 -4.60 19.19 10.21
CA SER A 384 -5.61 18.15 10.04
C SER A 384 -7.04 18.68 10.17
N LEU A 385 -7.25 19.66 11.05
CA LEU A 385 -8.52 20.34 11.22
C LEU A 385 -8.86 21.24 10.02
N MET A 386 -7.90 22.01 9.51
CA MET A 386 -8.07 22.86 8.33
C MET A 386 -8.39 22.06 7.06
N GLU A 387 -7.77 20.90 6.91
CA GLU A 387 -8.03 19.97 5.80
C GLU A 387 -9.36 19.19 5.97
N GLY A 388 -10.09 19.41 7.06
CA GLY A 388 -11.38 18.75 7.31
C GLY A 388 -11.27 17.25 7.60
N LEU A 389 -10.11 16.76 7.99
CA LEU A 389 -9.88 15.35 8.31
C LEU A 389 -10.35 14.99 9.72
N ILE A 390 -10.39 15.98 10.59
CA ILE A 390 -10.90 15.93 11.96
C ILE A 390 -11.76 17.19 12.25
N SER A 391 -12.54 17.16 13.32
CA SER A 391 -13.41 18.24 13.75
C SER A 391 -13.15 18.63 15.22
N ASN A 392 -13.59 19.81 15.62
CA ASN A 392 -13.54 20.19 17.03
C ASN A 392 -14.42 19.22 17.85
N GLY A 393 -13.87 18.76 18.97
CA GLY A 393 -14.49 17.75 19.83
C GLY A 393 -14.06 16.32 19.53
N ASP A 394 -13.42 16.04 18.39
CA ASP A 394 -12.92 14.72 18.08
C ASP A 394 -11.78 14.33 19.03
N LEU A 395 -11.79 13.08 19.50
CA LEU A 395 -10.65 12.49 20.22
C LEU A 395 -9.64 11.96 19.21
N VAL A 396 -8.38 12.33 19.38
CA VAL A 396 -7.28 11.87 18.50
C VAL A 396 -6.12 11.32 19.33
N ILE A 397 -5.43 10.34 18.74
CA ILE A 397 -4.18 9.83 19.25
C ILE A 397 -3.05 10.44 18.44
N ILE A 398 -2.06 11.01 19.09
CA ILE A 398 -0.91 11.64 18.42
C ILE A 398 0.34 10.82 18.70
N THR A 399 1.11 10.48 17.67
CA THR A 399 2.40 9.80 17.80
C THR A 399 3.50 10.61 17.13
N ALA A 400 4.66 10.66 17.78
CA ALA A 400 5.81 11.43 17.30
C ALA A 400 7.14 10.83 17.76
N GLY A 401 8.21 11.22 17.09
CA GLY A 401 9.58 11.01 17.55
C GLY A 401 10.13 12.24 18.25
N VAL A 402 10.65 12.08 19.45
CA VAL A 402 11.28 13.13 20.27
C VAL A 402 12.69 12.67 20.63
N PRO A 403 13.74 13.53 20.44
CA PRO A 403 13.70 14.92 19.93
C PRO A 403 13.33 15.01 18.44
N VAL A 404 12.73 16.15 18.08
CA VAL A 404 12.32 16.43 16.69
C VAL A 404 13.54 16.34 15.77
N LYS A 405 13.34 15.91 14.51
CA LYS A 405 14.39 15.75 13.48
C LYS A 405 15.30 14.51 13.60
N VAL A 406 15.15 13.70 14.64
CA VAL A 406 15.85 12.41 14.71
C VAL A 406 14.97 11.32 14.10
N GLN A 407 15.41 10.76 12.97
CA GLN A 407 14.63 9.74 12.26
C GLN A 407 14.55 8.42 13.05
N GLY A 408 13.41 7.73 12.96
CA GLY A 408 13.21 6.41 13.55
C GLY A 408 13.03 6.38 15.07
N THR A 409 12.81 7.54 15.70
CA THR A 409 12.70 7.68 17.17
C THR A 409 11.25 7.79 17.67
N THR A 410 10.26 7.19 17.00
CA THR A 410 8.87 7.21 17.48
C THR A 410 8.82 6.69 18.93
N ASN A 411 8.63 7.59 19.90
CA ASN A 411 8.69 7.28 21.34
C ASN A 411 7.66 8.04 22.19
N LEU A 412 6.73 8.77 21.54
CA LEU A 412 5.69 9.55 22.21
C LEU A 412 4.31 9.12 21.74
N ILE A 413 3.39 8.98 22.67
CA ILE A 413 1.94 8.91 22.46
C ILE A 413 1.28 10.01 23.30
N LYS A 414 0.37 10.77 22.70
CA LYS A 414 -0.48 11.75 23.37
C LYS A 414 -1.92 11.52 22.96
N VAL A 415 -2.83 11.59 23.92
CA VAL A 415 -4.27 11.61 23.67
C VAL A 415 -4.75 13.04 23.79
N GLU A 416 -5.51 13.54 22.82
CA GLU A 416 -5.98 14.92 22.80
C GLU A 416 -7.39 15.03 22.23
N VAL A 417 -8.20 15.92 22.81
CA VAL A 417 -9.46 16.34 22.23
C VAL A 417 -9.21 17.58 21.40
N VAL A 418 -9.60 17.53 20.12
CA VAL A 418 -9.36 18.61 19.15
C VAL A 418 -10.11 19.86 19.54
N GLY A 419 -9.44 21.01 19.50
CA GLY A 419 -10.02 22.30 19.83
C GLY A 419 -9.80 22.72 21.28
N LYS A 420 -10.38 23.86 21.64
CA LYS A 420 -10.25 24.41 22.99
C LYS A 420 -11.30 23.81 23.90
N VAL A 421 -10.89 22.97 24.84
CA VAL A 421 -11.77 22.54 25.93
C VAL A 421 -12.06 23.77 26.79
N ILE A 422 -13.32 24.22 26.77
CA ILE A 422 -13.75 25.37 27.55
C ILE A 422 -14.10 24.94 28.97
N VAL A 423 -14.77 23.80 29.12
CA VAL A 423 -15.20 23.21 30.39
C VAL A 423 -15.09 21.69 30.30
N SER A 424 -14.74 21.04 31.38
CA SER A 424 -14.78 19.58 31.53
C SER A 424 -15.68 19.19 32.70
N GLY A 425 -16.32 18.03 32.64
CA GLY A 425 -17.22 17.54 33.67
C GLY A 425 -17.39 16.01 33.60
N SER A 426 -18.16 15.47 34.55
CA SER A 426 -18.56 14.07 34.54
C SER A 426 -19.77 13.88 33.60
N GLY A 427 -19.63 13.04 32.58
CA GLY A 427 -20.70 12.74 31.63
C GLY A 427 -21.61 11.61 32.09
N LEU A 428 -22.89 11.68 31.68
CA LEU A 428 -23.88 10.61 31.76
C LEU A 428 -24.34 10.34 30.34
N GLY A 429 -24.32 9.09 29.91
CA GLY A 429 -24.60 8.70 28.51
C GLY A 429 -23.35 8.59 27.65
N GLU A 430 -23.52 7.98 26.49
CA GLU A 430 -22.45 7.71 25.51
C GLU A 430 -22.63 8.61 24.28
N GLY A 431 -21.50 9.02 23.66
CA GLY A 431 -21.48 9.73 22.40
C GLY A 431 -21.21 11.23 22.52
N THR A 432 -21.17 11.88 21.33
CA THR A 432 -20.93 13.33 21.19
C THR A 432 -22.24 14.03 20.80
N ILE A 433 -22.60 15.08 21.53
CA ILE A 433 -23.78 15.91 21.23
C ILE A 433 -23.30 17.33 20.94
N SER A 434 -23.78 17.90 19.85
CA SER A 434 -23.62 19.33 19.53
C SER A 434 -24.98 20.02 19.38
N GLY A 435 -25.07 21.27 19.82
CA GLY A 435 -26.29 22.04 19.78
C GLY A 435 -26.08 23.49 20.22
N ARG A 436 -27.14 24.27 20.20
CA ARG A 436 -27.12 25.67 20.63
C ARG A 436 -27.19 25.75 22.17
N VAL A 437 -26.25 26.45 22.79
CA VAL A 437 -26.24 26.63 24.25
C VAL A 437 -27.35 27.60 24.70
N ARG A 438 -28.17 27.15 25.64
CA ARG A 438 -29.21 27.96 26.33
C ARG A 438 -28.89 28.00 27.81
N LEU A 439 -28.41 29.16 28.27
CA LEU A 439 -28.17 29.40 29.68
C LEU A 439 -29.49 29.70 30.39
N VAL A 440 -29.91 28.83 31.31
CA VAL A 440 -31.13 28.94 32.06
C VAL A 440 -30.79 29.13 33.54
N ARG A 441 -30.97 30.32 34.05
CA ARG A 441 -30.78 30.65 35.49
C ARG A 441 -32.07 30.53 36.30
N ASP A 442 -33.21 30.77 35.65
CA ASP A 442 -34.55 30.67 36.23
C ASP A 442 -35.44 29.93 35.22
N PRO A 443 -35.99 28.76 35.59
CA PRO A 443 -36.82 27.98 34.70
C PRO A 443 -38.10 28.72 34.27
N ALA A 444 -38.66 29.59 35.14
CA ALA A 444 -39.85 30.36 34.84
C ALA A 444 -39.62 31.46 33.77
N ALA A 445 -38.38 31.92 33.62
CA ALA A 445 -37.94 32.93 32.66
C ALA A 445 -37.28 32.37 31.41
N ALA A 446 -37.15 31.05 31.27
CA ALA A 446 -36.31 30.41 30.26
C ALA A 446 -36.85 30.54 28.82
N GLY A 447 -38.11 30.84 28.60
CA GLY A 447 -38.74 30.78 27.30
C GLY A 447 -38.86 29.36 26.75
N GLU A 448 -39.17 29.24 25.47
CA GLU A 448 -39.29 27.95 24.81
C GLU A 448 -37.91 27.34 24.52
N ILE A 449 -37.71 26.06 24.89
CA ILE A 449 -36.50 25.27 24.62
C ILE A 449 -36.78 24.42 23.38
N GLU A 450 -35.90 24.54 22.40
CA GLU A 450 -35.98 23.80 21.14
C GLU A 450 -35.19 22.47 21.20
N ALA A 451 -35.55 21.52 20.34
CA ALA A 451 -34.96 20.17 20.32
C ALA A 451 -33.43 20.15 20.03
N GLU A 452 -32.88 21.23 19.49
CA GLU A 452 -31.46 21.39 19.22
C GLU A 452 -30.69 22.14 20.34
N ASP A 453 -31.39 22.57 21.40
CA ASP A 453 -30.79 23.32 22.50
C ASP A 453 -30.05 22.38 23.49
N ILE A 454 -28.90 22.83 23.95
CA ILE A 454 -28.19 22.27 25.11
C ILE A 454 -28.46 23.20 26.28
N LEU A 455 -29.22 22.73 27.26
CA LEU A 455 -29.56 23.49 28.45
C LEU A 455 -28.40 23.54 29.44
N VAL A 456 -27.98 24.75 29.79
CA VAL A 456 -26.89 24.97 30.76
C VAL A 456 -27.46 25.70 31.97
N SER A 457 -27.22 25.19 33.17
CA SER A 457 -27.72 25.78 34.42
C SER A 457 -26.71 25.53 35.57
N TYR A 458 -26.86 26.30 36.64
CA TYR A 458 -26.07 26.05 37.87
C TYR A 458 -26.44 24.70 38.51
N SER A 459 -27.75 24.43 38.65
CA SER A 459 -28.33 23.17 39.11
C SER A 459 -29.73 23.03 38.54
N THR A 460 -30.33 21.84 38.62
CA THR A 460 -31.73 21.65 38.22
C THR A 460 -32.54 21.10 39.40
N ASP A 461 -33.80 21.38 39.38
CA ASP A 461 -34.84 20.87 40.27
C ASP A 461 -36.09 20.44 39.47
N LYS A 462 -37.19 20.12 40.15
CA LYS A 462 -38.47 19.69 39.52
C LYS A 462 -39.01 20.69 38.49
N ASP A 463 -38.71 21.97 38.65
CA ASP A 463 -39.25 23.02 37.76
C ASP A 463 -38.51 23.08 36.42
N TYR A 464 -37.32 22.48 36.32
CA TYR A 464 -36.56 22.30 35.08
C TYR A 464 -37.05 21.12 34.23
N VAL A 465 -37.76 20.13 34.80
CA VAL A 465 -38.17 18.90 34.11
C VAL A 465 -38.90 19.16 32.77
N PRO A 466 -39.84 20.13 32.69
CA PRO A 466 -40.49 20.43 31.41
C PRO A 466 -39.53 20.95 30.34
N LEU A 467 -38.51 21.73 30.72
CA LEU A 467 -37.49 22.28 29.82
C LEU A 467 -36.52 21.17 29.38
N MET A 468 -36.14 20.30 30.32
CA MET A 468 -35.24 19.18 30.05
C MET A 468 -35.80 18.19 29.01
N LYS A 469 -37.11 17.96 29.01
CA LYS A 469 -37.75 17.05 28.03
C LYS A 469 -37.61 17.52 26.59
N ASN A 470 -37.45 18.82 26.36
CA ASN A 470 -37.32 19.38 25.04
C ASN A 470 -35.86 19.59 24.62
N ALA A 471 -34.94 19.64 25.57
CA ALA A 471 -33.53 19.89 25.30
C ALA A 471 -32.80 18.62 24.79
N LYS A 472 -31.85 18.81 23.90
CA LYS A 472 -30.98 17.77 23.35
C LYS A 472 -30.02 17.18 24.38
N ALA A 473 -29.52 18.02 25.29
CA ALA A 473 -28.65 17.65 26.39
C ALA A 473 -28.70 18.70 27.51
N PHE A 474 -28.14 18.37 28.70
CA PHE A 474 -28.01 19.35 29.78
C PHE A 474 -26.60 19.34 30.36
N VAL A 475 -26.18 20.52 30.81
CA VAL A 475 -24.92 20.74 31.53
C VAL A 475 -25.21 21.51 32.80
N THR A 476 -24.76 21.02 33.95
CA THR A 476 -24.93 21.70 35.24
C THR A 476 -23.57 21.89 35.91
N GLU A 477 -23.41 23.07 36.55
CA GLU A 477 -22.19 23.37 37.31
C GLU A 477 -22.14 22.55 38.61
N MET A 478 -23.29 22.45 39.29
CA MET A 478 -23.43 21.58 40.46
C MET A 478 -24.07 20.25 40.04
N GLY A 479 -23.42 19.17 40.36
CA GLY A 479 -23.92 17.86 39.97
C GLY A 479 -23.18 16.68 40.60
N GLY A 480 -23.42 15.52 40.04
CA GLY A 480 -22.88 14.22 40.39
C GLY A 480 -23.85 13.14 39.98
N LEU A 481 -23.48 11.90 39.98
CA LEU A 481 -24.30 10.76 39.53
C LEU A 481 -25.63 10.61 40.29
N THR A 482 -25.75 11.21 41.48
CA THR A 482 -26.94 11.20 42.32
C THR A 482 -27.67 12.54 42.32
N SER A 483 -27.29 13.50 41.48
CA SER A 483 -27.96 14.80 41.36
C SER A 483 -29.33 14.67 40.72
N HIS A 484 -30.18 15.65 40.93
CA HIS A 484 -31.50 15.76 40.29
C HIS A 484 -31.37 15.70 38.75
N THR A 485 -30.38 16.40 38.20
CA THR A 485 -30.08 16.37 36.76
C THR A 485 -29.78 14.95 36.27
N ALA A 486 -28.94 14.22 36.97
CA ALA A 486 -28.58 12.87 36.63
C ALA A 486 -29.78 11.90 36.70
N ILE A 487 -30.54 11.97 37.77
CA ILE A 487 -31.75 11.14 37.98
C ILE A 487 -32.78 11.42 36.89
N ALA A 488 -33.04 12.72 36.60
CA ALA A 488 -33.98 13.12 35.55
C ALA A 488 -33.50 12.66 34.16
N ALA A 489 -32.23 12.78 33.86
CA ALA A 489 -31.66 12.31 32.57
C ALA A 489 -31.79 10.79 32.36
N TYR A 490 -31.63 10.00 33.44
CA TYR A 490 -31.84 8.54 33.37
C TYR A 490 -33.29 8.13 33.17
N SER A 491 -34.25 9.02 33.53
CA SER A 491 -35.69 8.74 33.43
C SER A 491 -36.33 9.22 32.14
N MET A 492 -35.57 9.95 31.29
CA MET A 492 -35.99 10.49 30.00
C MET A 492 -35.43 9.69 28.85
#